data_83e9f794e5e976f094b7f1a632123121
#
_entry.id   83e9f794e5e976f094b7f1a632123121
#
_cell.length_a   1.000
_cell.length_b   1.000
_cell.length_c   1.000
_cell.angle_alpha   90.00
_cell.angle_beta   90.00
_cell.angle_gamma   90.00
#
_symmetry.space_group_name_H-M   'P 1'
#
loop_
_entity.id
_entity.type
_entity.pdbx_description
1 polymer ?
#
loop_
_entity_poly.entity_id
_entity_poly.type
_entity_poly.pdbx_seq_one_letter_code
_entity_poly.pdbx_strand_id
1 'polypeptide(L)'
;MKTPTQKKCLWGIISLLLILFSGWSAYSEQGGVTRIYQNAHAPFDDQMSVESVIALPQETIMVRTPYQGGRFWTETRKDKIERFKCSQCHNNKPVGIAQAAEVAHGDIRLNHGSPDKPLSCYTCHNKEERDFLVTEVGTKIDMDHSYQMCGQCHFRQKKDWVGGAHGKRLSYWAGQRVVTNCASCHNPHSPRFEKRWPVTYSPPDKK
;
A
#
# COMPACT_ATOMS: atom_id res chain seq x y z
N MET A 1 40.31 -64.83 14.86
CA MET A 1 38.89 -65.31 14.82
C MET A 1 38.06 -64.40 15.70
N LYS A 2 37.10 -63.66 15.13
CA LYS A 2 36.17 -62.80 15.92
C LYS A 2 35.10 -63.66 16.58
N THR A 3 34.84 -63.42 17.84
CA THR A 3 33.88 -64.18 18.67
C THR A 3 32.44 -63.95 18.14
N PRO A 4 31.53 -64.93 18.29
CA PRO A 4 30.17 -64.87 17.78
C PRO A 4 29.35 -63.67 18.34
N THR A 5 29.72 -63.16 19.49
CA THR A 5 29.11 -61.98 20.15
C THR A 5 29.39 -60.68 19.36
N GLN A 6 30.58 -60.53 18.79
CA GLN A 6 30.93 -59.31 18.00
C GLN A 6 30.18 -59.25 16.68
N LYS A 7 29.86 -60.39 16.07
CA LYS A 7 29.07 -60.42 14.82
C LYS A 7 27.61 -60.00 15.07
N LYS A 8 27.01 -60.39 16.18
CA LYS A 8 25.62 -59.99 16.52
C LYS A 8 25.45 -58.51 16.80
N CYS A 9 26.43 -57.88 17.48
CA CYS A 9 26.43 -56.41 17.69
C CYS A 9 26.58 -55.62 16.36
N LEU A 10 27.43 -56.09 15.45
CA LEU A 10 27.64 -55.42 14.18
C LEU A 10 26.38 -55.41 13.30
N TRP A 11 25.65 -56.53 13.29
CA TRP A 11 24.40 -56.65 12.55
C TRP A 11 23.29 -55.77 13.14
N GLY A 12 23.21 -55.64 14.46
CA GLY A 12 22.28 -54.77 15.16
C GLY A 12 22.50 -53.28 14.82
N ILE A 13 23.76 -52.86 14.76
CA ILE A 13 24.12 -51.46 14.43
C ILE A 13 23.82 -51.19 12.96
N ILE A 14 24.11 -52.10 12.04
CA ILE A 14 23.81 -51.91 10.60
C ILE A 14 22.28 -51.86 10.38
N SER A 15 21.48 -52.69 11.05
CA SER A 15 20.03 -52.65 10.96
C SER A 15 19.46 -51.31 11.52
N LEU A 16 20.00 -50.80 12.62
CA LEU A 16 19.59 -49.53 13.22
C LEU A 16 19.93 -48.35 12.32
N LEU A 17 21.11 -48.35 11.68
CA LEU A 17 21.52 -47.34 10.72
C LEU A 17 20.64 -47.35 9.45
N LEU A 18 20.26 -48.50 8.95
CA LEU A 18 19.36 -48.61 7.81
C LEU A 18 17.95 -48.11 8.11
N ILE A 19 17.44 -48.26 9.34
CA ILE A 19 16.14 -47.72 9.77
C ILE A 19 16.22 -46.17 9.91
N LEU A 20 17.33 -45.63 10.39
CA LEU A 20 17.52 -44.20 10.50
C LEU A 20 17.68 -43.54 9.12
N PHE A 21 18.28 -44.20 8.16
CA PHE A 21 18.41 -43.67 6.78
C PHE A 21 17.11 -43.79 5.97
N SER A 22 16.28 -44.80 6.21
CA SER A 22 14.97 -44.94 5.53
C SER A 22 13.96 -43.88 6.01
N GLY A 23 14.07 -43.38 7.26
CA GLY A 23 13.24 -42.30 7.79
C GLY A 23 13.55 -40.93 7.19
N TRP A 24 14.75 -40.71 6.68
CA TRP A 24 15.13 -39.41 6.17
C TRP A 24 14.75 -39.21 4.68
N SER A 25 14.55 -40.24 3.92
CA SER A 25 14.08 -40.16 2.53
C SER A 25 12.62 -39.78 2.36
N ALA A 26 11.79 -39.97 3.40
CA ALA A 26 10.35 -39.68 3.35
C ALA A 26 10.02 -38.16 3.54
N TYR A 27 10.98 -37.33 3.96
CA TYR A 27 10.71 -35.93 4.27
C TYR A 27 11.05 -34.94 3.11
N SER A 28 11.62 -35.43 2.01
CA SER A 28 12.10 -34.54 0.93
C SER A 28 11.24 -34.54 -0.33
N GLU A 29 10.11 -35.22 -0.36
CA GLU A 29 9.40 -35.49 -1.64
C GLU A 29 7.96 -34.91 -1.75
N GLN A 30 7.69 -33.79 -1.09
CA GLN A 30 6.63 -32.92 -1.59
C GLN A 30 7.25 -31.67 -2.19
N GLY A 31 7.91 -31.85 -3.31
CA GLY A 31 8.56 -30.79 -4.06
C GLY A 31 7.56 -29.68 -4.40
N GLY A 32 8.05 -28.42 -4.43
CA GLY A 32 7.24 -27.25 -4.74
C GLY A 32 6.36 -27.40 -5.97
N VAL A 33 6.81 -28.19 -6.96
CA VAL A 33 6.04 -28.52 -8.18
C VAL A 33 4.77 -29.31 -7.89
N THR A 34 4.82 -30.31 -7.00
CA THR A 34 3.64 -31.11 -6.60
C THR A 34 2.61 -30.25 -5.89
N ARG A 35 3.05 -29.34 -5.01
CA ARG A 35 2.18 -28.38 -4.34
C ARG A 35 1.52 -27.40 -5.34
N ILE A 36 2.29 -26.88 -6.29
CA ILE A 36 1.76 -26.00 -7.33
C ILE A 36 0.73 -26.73 -8.17
N TYR A 37 1.03 -27.96 -8.58
CA TYR A 37 0.11 -28.79 -9.35
C TYR A 37 -1.18 -29.11 -8.59
N GLN A 38 -1.09 -29.48 -7.32
CA GLN A 38 -2.26 -29.74 -6.46
C GLN A 38 -3.11 -28.50 -6.28
N ASN A 39 -2.49 -27.34 -6.02
CA ASN A 39 -3.21 -26.07 -5.86
C ASN A 39 -3.85 -25.60 -7.17
N ALA A 40 -3.20 -25.84 -8.31
CA ALA A 40 -3.74 -25.47 -9.62
C ALA A 40 -4.96 -26.31 -10.04
N HIS A 41 -5.08 -27.53 -9.50
CA HIS A 41 -6.19 -28.46 -9.79
C HIS A 41 -7.20 -28.55 -8.64
N ALA A 42 -6.97 -27.85 -7.53
CA ALA A 42 -7.96 -27.74 -6.47
C ALA A 42 -9.18 -26.94 -6.98
N PRO A 43 -10.41 -27.35 -6.60
CA PRO A 43 -11.59 -26.55 -6.92
C PRO A 43 -11.40 -25.13 -6.39
N PHE A 44 -11.69 -24.14 -7.24
CA PHE A 44 -11.64 -22.74 -6.82
C PHE A 44 -12.80 -22.48 -5.85
N ASP A 45 -12.47 -22.10 -4.64
CA ASP A 45 -13.43 -21.67 -3.64
C ASP A 45 -13.53 -20.12 -3.70
N ASP A 46 -14.60 -19.62 -4.25
CA ASP A 46 -14.89 -18.19 -4.38
C ASP A 46 -15.25 -17.54 -3.03
N GLN A 47 -15.52 -18.33 -2.00
CA GLN A 47 -15.78 -17.89 -0.63
C GLN A 47 -14.51 -17.89 0.23
N MET A 48 -13.42 -18.39 -0.29
CA MET A 48 -12.16 -18.46 0.45
C MET A 48 -11.64 -17.06 0.79
N SER A 49 -11.76 -16.69 2.03
CA SER A 49 -11.13 -15.49 2.59
C SER A 49 -9.68 -15.82 2.91
N VAL A 50 -8.75 -15.25 2.17
CA VAL A 50 -7.33 -15.33 2.53
C VAL A 50 -7.01 -14.14 3.42
N GLU A 51 -6.51 -14.42 4.63
CA GLU A 51 -6.02 -13.37 5.53
C GLU A 51 -4.98 -12.51 4.81
N SER A 52 -5.22 -11.22 4.77
CA SER A 52 -4.29 -10.27 4.18
C SER A 52 -3.06 -10.17 5.08
N VAL A 53 -1.88 -10.45 4.52
CA VAL A 53 -0.59 -10.21 5.19
C VAL A 53 -0.36 -8.72 5.45
N ILE A 54 -1.09 -7.86 4.74
CA ILE A 54 -1.05 -6.41 4.90
C ILE A 54 -2.25 -6.00 5.75
N ALA A 55 -1.99 -5.34 6.88
CA ALA A 55 -3.05 -4.77 7.69
C ALA A 55 -3.94 -3.87 6.85
N LEU A 56 -5.24 -4.16 6.85
CA LEU A 56 -6.21 -3.29 6.20
C LEU A 56 -6.36 -1.99 7.01
N PRO A 57 -6.64 -0.85 6.35
CA PRO A 57 -6.97 0.38 7.06
C PRO A 57 -8.18 0.16 7.97
N GLN A 58 -8.16 0.76 9.14
CA GLN A 58 -9.30 0.69 10.09
C GLN A 58 -10.55 1.29 9.49
N GLU A 59 -10.38 2.36 8.72
CA GLU A 59 -11.49 3.06 8.06
C GLU A 59 -11.24 3.18 6.56
N THR A 60 -12.29 2.89 5.82
CA THR A 60 -12.30 3.00 4.35
C THR A 60 -13.57 3.69 3.89
N ILE A 61 -13.49 4.40 2.78
CA ILE A 61 -14.63 5.02 2.13
C ILE A 61 -14.80 4.49 0.71
N MET A 62 -16.04 4.42 0.26
CA MET A 62 -16.34 4.04 -1.11
C MET A 62 -15.90 5.16 -2.08
N VAL A 63 -15.20 4.76 -3.12
CA VAL A 63 -14.77 5.70 -4.16
C VAL A 63 -15.97 6.09 -5.04
N ARG A 64 -16.18 7.40 -5.18
CA ARG A 64 -17.33 7.98 -5.91
C ARG A 64 -17.14 8.04 -7.43
N THR A 65 -15.98 7.62 -7.94
CA THR A 65 -15.72 7.61 -9.37
C THR A 65 -16.23 6.32 -9.99
N PRO A 66 -17.06 6.38 -11.05
CA PRO A 66 -17.55 5.20 -11.75
C PRO A 66 -16.39 4.35 -12.30
N TYR A 67 -16.52 3.04 -12.14
CA TYR A 67 -15.56 2.07 -12.64
C TYR A 67 -16.27 0.80 -13.15
N GLN A 68 -15.91 0.32 -14.31
CA GLN A 68 -16.53 -0.87 -14.91
C GLN A 68 -16.34 -2.14 -14.09
N GLY A 69 -15.26 -2.22 -13.29
CA GLY A 69 -14.99 -3.32 -12.37
C GLY A 69 -15.79 -3.28 -11.07
N GLY A 70 -16.83 -2.46 -10.97
CA GLY A 70 -17.70 -2.37 -9.83
C GLY A 70 -17.26 -1.33 -8.78
N ARG A 71 -17.69 -1.55 -7.55
CA ARG A 71 -17.38 -0.66 -6.42
C ARG A 71 -16.02 -0.99 -5.84
N PHE A 72 -15.29 0.04 -5.39
CA PHE A 72 -14.06 -0.13 -4.63
C PHE A 72 -13.90 0.96 -3.57
N TRP A 73 -12.99 0.78 -2.65
CA TRP A 73 -12.79 1.62 -1.49
C TRP A 73 -11.37 2.14 -1.43
N THR A 74 -11.20 3.24 -0.75
CA THR A 74 -9.90 3.80 -0.41
C THR A 74 -9.83 4.10 1.08
N GLU A 75 -8.64 4.16 1.61
CA GLU A 75 -8.41 4.56 2.99
C GLU A 75 -8.81 6.02 3.24
N THR A 76 -9.24 6.31 4.45
CA THR A 76 -9.52 7.66 4.93
C THR A 76 -8.25 8.49 5.09
N ARG A 77 -8.40 9.81 5.13
CA ARG A 77 -7.29 10.75 5.27
C ARG A 77 -7.40 11.61 6.52
N LYS A 78 -8.61 11.95 6.95
CA LYS A 78 -8.84 12.87 8.06
C LYS A 78 -8.23 12.40 9.37
N ASP A 79 -8.27 11.11 9.62
CA ASP A 79 -7.67 10.44 10.76
C ASP A 79 -6.12 10.50 10.79
N LYS A 80 -5.50 10.76 9.63
CA LYS A 80 -4.04 10.82 9.45
C LYS A 80 -3.51 12.25 9.35
N ILE A 81 -4.36 13.25 9.46
CA ILE A 81 -3.99 14.66 9.41
C ILE A 81 -3.89 15.19 10.85
N GLU A 82 -2.68 15.36 11.35
CA GLU A 82 -2.40 15.76 12.73
C GLU A 82 -3.14 17.05 13.16
N ARG A 83 -3.34 17.99 12.23
CA ARG A 83 -3.97 19.29 12.49
C ARG A 83 -5.43 19.37 12.05
N PHE A 84 -6.07 18.25 11.79
CA PHE A 84 -7.51 18.23 11.50
C PHE A 84 -8.31 18.27 12.84
N LYS A 85 -9.36 19.10 13.00
CA LYS A 85 -10.01 19.95 11.98
C LYS A 85 -9.37 21.32 11.90
N CYS A 86 -9.19 21.81 10.67
CA CYS A 86 -8.61 23.11 10.39
C CYS A 86 -9.46 24.26 10.92
N SER A 87 -10.81 24.07 10.99
CA SER A 87 -11.78 25.01 11.55
C SER A 87 -11.58 25.30 13.05
N GLN A 88 -10.79 24.51 13.77
CA GLN A 88 -10.43 24.82 15.16
C GLN A 88 -9.66 26.15 15.25
N CYS A 89 -8.79 26.43 14.27
CA CYS A 89 -8.06 27.68 14.17
C CYS A 89 -8.67 28.65 13.14
N HIS A 90 -9.19 28.11 12.02
CA HIS A 90 -9.82 28.89 10.94
C HIS A 90 -11.34 29.02 11.16
N ASN A 91 -11.75 29.76 12.18
CA ASN A 91 -13.12 29.87 12.67
C ASN A 91 -13.63 31.32 12.80
N ASN A 92 -13.09 32.25 12.00
CA ASN A 92 -13.43 33.69 12.01
C ASN A 92 -13.10 34.44 13.31
N LYS A 93 -12.46 33.82 14.29
CA LYS A 93 -11.90 34.50 15.45
C LYS A 93 -10.60 35.16 15.10
N PRO A 94 -10.31 36.38 15.62
CA PRO A 94 -9.02 36.99 15.40
C PRO A 94 -7.93 36.13 15.99
N VAL A 95 -6.91 35.84 15.19
CA VAL A 95 -5.72 35.10 15.64
C VAL A 95 -4.78 36.09 16.30
N GLY A 96 -4.64 35.98 17.62
CA GLY A 96 -3.81 36.90 18.43
C GLY A 96 -2.32 36.67 18.36
N ILE A 97 -1.82 35.83 17.44
CA ILE A 97 -0.39 35.51 17.33
C ILE A 97 0.13 36.12 16.03
N ALA A 98 1.03 37.10 16.13
CA ALA A 98 1.87 37.54 15.02
C ALA A 98 2.63 36.28 14.50
N GLN A 99 2.69 36.09 13.18
CA GLN A 99 3.37 34.96 12.55
C GLN A 99 2.64 33.61 12.73
N ALA A 100 1.33 33.61 13.03
CA ALA A 100 0.56 32.37 13.20
C ALA A 100 0.65 31.40 12.01
N ALA A 101 0.73 31.91 10.79
CA ALA A 101 0.91 31.11 9.60
C ALA A 101 2.27 30.38 9.59
N GLU A 102 3.33 31.02 10.02
CA GLU A 102 4.66 30.44 10.09
C GLU A 102 4.74 29.38 11.20
N VAL A 103 4.15 29.66 12.35
CA VAL A 103 4.10 28.71 13.47
C VAL A 103 3.24 27.50 13.14
N ALA A 104 2.08 27.70 12.50
CA ALA A 104 1.14 26.62 12.21
C ALA A 104 1.43 25.85 10.91
N HIS A 105 2.10 26.48 9.95
CA HIS A 105 2.30 25.95 8.60
C HIS A 105 3.74 26.09 8.08
N GLY A 106 4.69 26.51 8.92
CA GLY A 106 6.08 26.69 8.52
C GLY A 106 6.82 25.42 8.11
N ASP A 107 6.29 24.26 8.47
CA ASP A 107 6.77 22.95 8.06
C ASP A 107 6.31 22.57 6.64
N ILE A 108 5.31 23.26 6.09
CA ILE A 108 4.76 22.97 4.76
C ILE A 108 5.64 23.63 3.69
N ARG A 109 6.31 22.79 2.92
CA ARG A 109 7.06 23.23 1.75
C ARG A 109 6.26 22.97 0.50
N LEU A 110 5.78 24.02 -0.13
CA LEU A 110 5.01 23.93 -1.36
C LEU A 110 5.97 23.84 -2.56
N ASN A 111 6.08 22.65 -3.10
CA ASN A 111 6.86 22.33 -4.30
C ASN A 111 5.99 21.57 -5.31
N HIS A 112 4.82 22.14 -5.60
CA HIS A 112 3.84 21.60 -6.53
C HIS A 112 3.53 22.66 -7.60
N GLY A 113 3.62 22.29 -8.86
CA GLY A 113 3.56 23.20 -10.00
C GLY A 113 4.90 23.27 -10.73
N SER A 114 5.12 24.34 -11.50
CA SER A 114 6.43 24.60 -12.10
C SER A 114 7.35 25.29 -11.07
N PRO A 115 8.69 25.15 -11.21
CA PRO A 115 9.63 25.85 -10.33
C PRO A 115 9.41 27.36 -10.29
N ASP A 116 9.05 27.96 -11.43
CA ASP A 116 8.86 29.41 -11.56
C ASP A 116 7.45 29.86 -11.18
N LYS A 117 6.50 28.93 -11.08
CA LYS A 117 5.11 29.20 -10.74
C LYS A 117 4.52 28.07 -9.90
N PRO A 118 4.81 28.00 -8.60
CA PRO A 118 4.20 27.04 -7.71
C PRO A 118 2.70 27.29 -7.60
N LEU A 119 1.94 26.24 -7.32
CA LEU A 119 0.51 26.37 -7.04
C LEU A 119 0.29 27.15 -5.73
N SER A 120 -0.83 27.85 -5.63
CA SER A 120 -1.23 28.49 -4.38
C SER A 120 -1.94 27.50 -3.45
N CYS A 121 -1.98 27.79 -2.15
CA CYS A 121 -2.73 26.99 -1.18
C CYS A 121 -4.21 26.86 -1.60
N TYR A 122 -4.78 27.93 -2.12
CA TYR A 122 -6.19 27.99 -2.51
C TYR A 122 -6.50 27.33 -3.85
N THR A 123 -5.51 26.85 -4.55
CA THR A 123 -5.74 25.97 -5.71
C THR A 123 -6.39 24.66 -5.28
N CYS A 124 -6.11 24.23 -4.04
CA CYS A 124 -6.59 22.95 -3.51
C CYS A 124 -7.48 23.12 -2.28
N HIS A 125 -7.17 24.07 -1.38
CA HIS A 125 -7.90 24.27 -0.13
C HIS A 125 -9.02 25.30 -0.29
N ASN A 126 -10.20 24.96 0.27
CA ASN A 126 -11.30 25.91 0.31
C ASN A 126 -10.93 27.10 1.21
N LYS A 127 -11.15 28.31 0.70
CA LYS A 127 -10.74 29.56 1.38
C LYS A 127 -11.60 29.86 2.61
N GLU A 128 -12.90 29.59 2.54
CA GLU A 128 -13.86 29.86 3.60
C GLU A 128 -13.96 28.68 4.60
N GLU A 129 -13.97 27.46 4.08
CA GLU A 129 -14.13 26.25 4.90
C GLU A 129 -12.91 25.34 4.75
N ARG A 130 -11.89 25.59 5.56
CA ARG A 130 -10.57 24.94 5.49
C ARG A 130 -10.59 23.44 5.76
N ASP A 131 -11.66 22.90 6.31
CA ASP A 131 -11.87 21.46 6.49
C ASP A 131 -12.11 20.73 5.16
N PHE A 132 -12.28 21.49 4.06
CA PHE A 132 -12.52 20.95 2.73
C PHE A 132 -11.46 21.37 1.72
N LEU A 133 -11.28 20.52 0.73
CA LEU A 133 -10.66 20.89 -0.53
C LEU A 133 -11.72 21.51 -1.45
N VAL A 134 -11.29 22.08 -2.56
CA VAL A 134 -12.18 22.75 -3.51
C VAL A 134 -11.81 22.40 -4.94
N THR A 135 -12.81 22.18 -5.79
CA THR A 135 -12.61 22.04 -7.24
C THR A 135 -12.37 23.41 -7.88
N GLU A 136 -11.87 23.43 -9.12
CA GLU A 136 -11.71 24.63 -9.92
C GLU A 136 -13.01 25.43 -10.07
N VAL A 137 -14.16 24.73 -10.07
CA VAL A 137 -15.50 25.36 -10.14
C VAL A 137 -16.11 25.65 -8.77
N GLY A 138 -15.33 25.58 -7.69
CA GLY A 138 -15.77 25.95 -6.35
C GLY A 138 -16.52 24.85 -5.56
N THR A 139 -16.66 23.64 -6.09
CA THR A 139 -17.33 22.55 -5.37
C THR A 139 -16.45 22.00 -4.25
N LYS A 140 -17.01 21.88 -3.06
CA LYS A 140 -16.30 21.31 -1.90
C LYS A 140 -16.03 19.82 -2.09
N ILE A 141 -14.81 19.41 -1.71
CA ILE A 141 -14.37 18.02 -1.69
C ILE A 141 -13.95 17.69 -0.26
N ASP A 142 -14.51 16.63 0.30
CA ASP A 142 -14.07 16.09 1.59
C ASP A 142 -12.61 15.58 1.48
N MET A 143 -11.81 15.78 2.54
CA MET A 143 -10.38 15.38 2.57
C MET A 143 -10.19 13.88 2.29
N ASP A 144 -11.13 13.03 2.70
CA ASP A 144 -11.09 11.60 2.41
C ASP A 144 -11.27 11.29 0.92
N HIS A 145 -11.92 12.21 0.19
CA HIS A 145 -12.07 12.15 -1.27
C HIS A 145 -11.03 12.96 -2.04
N SER A 146 -9.86 13.21 -1.45
CA SER A 146 -8.77 14.01 -2.05
C SER A 146 -8.34 13.56 -3.45
N TYR A 147 -8.56 12.30 -3.82
CA TYR A 147 -8.34 11.81 -5.19
C TYR A 147 -9.16 12.56 -6.24
N GLN A 148 -10.29 13.16 -5.87
CA GLN A 148 -11.09 14.01 -6.77
C GLN A 148 -10.36 15.31 -7.07
N MET A 149 -9.70 15.88 -6.05
CA MET A 149 -8.88 17.08 -6.22
C MET A 149 -7.69 16.82 -7.13
N CYS A 150 -6.89 15.81 -6.81
CA CYS A 150 -5.71 15.43 -7.59
C CYS A 150 -6.07 15.14 -9.05
N GLY A 151 -7.17 14.44 -9.26
CA GLY A 151 -7.65 14.00 -10.57
C GLY A 151 -8.17 15.09 -11.49
N GLN A 152 -8.28 16.35 -11.04
CA GLN A 152 -8.62 17.48 -11.93
C GLN A 152 -7.48 17.80 -12.90
N CYS A 153 -6.25 17.75 -12.40
CA CYS A 153 -5.05 17.97 -13.21
C CYS A 153 -4.39 16.65 -13.61
N HIS A 154 -4.35 15.68 -12.70
CA HIS A 154 -3.75 14.35 -12.91
C HIS A 154 -4.79 13.32 -13.37
N PHE A 155 -5.59 13.65 -14.38
CA PHE A 155 -6.71 12.82 -14.85
C PHE A 155 -6.27 11.46 -15.40
N ARG A 156 -5.09 11.37 -16.02
CA ARG A 156 -4.52 10.09 -16.49
C ARG A 156 -4.18 9.17 -15.33
N GLN A 157 -3.45 9.68 -14.36
CA GLN A 157 -3.07 8.92 -13.16
C GLN A 157 -4.31 8.51 -12.34
N LYS A 158 -5.31 9.39 -12.27
CA LYS A 158 -6.61 9.04 -11.65
C LYS A 158 -7.31 7.91 -12.42
N LYS A 159 -7.31 7.94 -13.75
CA LYS A 159 -7.87 6.87 -14.59
C LYS A 159 -7.14 5.54 -14.32
N ASP A 160 -5.82 5.57 -14.28
CA ASP A 160 -4.99 4.40 -13.99
C ASP A 160 -5.22 3.88 -12.57
N TRP A 161 -5.39 4.78 -11.60
CA TRP A 161 -5.72 4.43 -10.21
C TRP A 161 -7.10 3.78 -10.10
N VAL A 162 -8.10 4.33 -10.75
CA VAL A 162 -9.44 3.74 -10.84
C VAL A 162 -9.38 2.37 -11.50
N GLY A 163 -8.61 2.23 -12.58
CA GLY A 163 -8.41 0.98 -13.32
C GLY A 163 -7.53 -0.06 -12.62
N GLY A 164 -6.78 0.32 -11.59
CA GLY A 164 -5.89 -0.57 -10.85
C GLY A 164 -4.46 -0.64 -11.38
N ALA A 165 -4.10 0.16 -12.38
CA ALA A 165 -2.73 0.25 -12.91
C ALA A 165 -1.84 1.20 -12.09
N HIS A 166 -2.43 2.02 -11.21
CA HIS A 166 -1.73 2.91 -10.30
C HIS A 166 -2.28 2.76 -8.88
N GLY A 167 -1.45 3.02 -7.89
CA GLY A 167 -1.80 2.85 -6.47
C GLY A 167 -1.65 1.41 -5.99
N LYS A 168 -1.50 1.24 -4.69
CA LYS A 168 -1.32 -0.06 -4.06
C LYS A 168 -2.68 -0.61 -3.60
N ARG A 169 -3.02 -1.81 -4.01
CA ARG A 169 -4.12 -2.55 -3.43
C ARG A 169 -3.72 -3.03 -2.04
N LEU A 170 -4.55 -2.77 -1.04
CA LEU A 170 -4.31 -3.11 0.36
C LEU A 170 -4.97 -4.42 0.73
N SER A 171 -6.11 -4.74 0.11
CA SER A 171 -6.78 -6.01 0.26
C SER A 171 -6.20 -7.06 -0.68
N TYR A 172 -6.48 -8.33 -0.38
CA TYR A 172 -6.09 -9.45 -1.23
C TYR A 172 -6.72 -9.32 -2.63
N TRP A 173 -6.18 -10.02 -3.63
CA TRP A 173 -6.68 -9.96 -5.01
C TRP A 173 -8.15 -10.39 -5.15
N ALA A 174 -8.59 -11.35 -4.30
CA ALA A 174 -10.00 -11.73 -4.13
C ALA A 174 -10.65 -10.88 -3.03
N GLY A 175 -11.95 -10.65 -3.13
CA GLY A 175 -12.71 -9.86 -2.17
C GLY A 175 -12.73 -8.35 -2.45
N GLN A 176 -13.15 -7.59 -1.46
CA GLN A 176 -13.34 -6.15 -1.59
C GLN A 176 -12.05 -5.44 -2.01
N ARG A 177 -12.13 -4.68 -3.10
CA ARG A 177 -10.99 -3.89 -3.56
C ARG A 177 -10.82 -2.64 -2.69
N VAL A 178 -9.73 -2.60 -1.94
CA VAL A 178 -9.28 -1.42 -1.18
C VAL A 178 -7.95 -0.96 -1.73
N VAL A 179 -7.82 0.32 -2.06
CA VAL A 179 -6.63 0.91 -2.68
C VAL A 179 -6.15 2.09 -1.84
N THR A 180 -4.83 2.31 -1.77
CA THR A 180 -4.27 3.51 -1.14
C THR A 180 -4.79 4.78 -1.79
N ASN A 181 -5.03 5.82 -0.98
CA ASN A 181 -5.35 7.16 -1.49
C ASN A 181 -4.10 7.80 -2.12
N CYS A 182 -4.28 8.73 -3.05
CA CYS A 182 -3.18 9.46 -3.69
C CYS A 182 -2.24 10.09 -2.64
N ALA A 183 -2.81 10.77 -1.66
CA ALA A 183 -2.06 11.45 -0.60
C ALA A 183 -1.43 10.50 0.46
N SER A 184 -1.65 9.19 0.37
CA SER A 184 -0.99 8.21 1.23
C SER A 184 0.42 7.85 0.74
N CYS A 185 0.66 8.04 -0.54
CA CYS A 185 1.98 7.83 -1.14
C CYS A 185 2.64 9.14 -1.57
N HIS A 186 1.84 10.09 -2.05
CA HIS A 186 2.34 11.39 -2.50
C HIS A 186 2.07 12.46 -1.45
N ASN A 187 3.10 13.20 -1.04
CA ASN A 187 2.88 14.42 -0.26
C ASN A 187 2.20 15.45 -1.17
N PRO A 188 0.97 15.88 -0.90
CA PRO A 188 0.24 16.78 -1.79
C PRO A 188 0.93 18.14 -2.00
N HIS A 189 1.75 18.59 -1.05
CA HIS A 189 2.50 19.82 -1.13
C HIS A 189 3.82 19.70 -1.91
N SER A 190 4.39 18.49 -1.97
CA SER A 190 5.59 18.16 -2.74
C SER A 190 5.47 16.74 -3.31
N PRO A 191 4.58 16.52 -4.31
CA PRO A 191 4.19 15.17 -4.72
C PRO A 191 5.21 14.42 -5.56
N ARG A 192 6.25 15.10 -6.03
CA ARG A 192 7.26 14.51 -6.89
C ARG A 192 8.21 13.63 -6.08
N PHE A 193 8.35 12.36 -6.47
CA PHE A 193 9.40 11.51 -5.96
C PHE A 193 10.75 11.87 -6.58
N GLU A 194 11.81 11.73 -5.79
CA GLU A 194 13.15 11.74 -6.34
C GLU A 194 13.34 10.57 -7.32
N LYS A 195 14.13 10.82 -8.37
CA LYS A 195 14.49 9.77 -9.32
C LYS A 195 15.23 8.66 -8.58
N ARG A 196 14.68 7.46 -8.58
CA ARG A 196 15.30 6.27 -8.05
C ARG A 196 15.65 5.36 -9.21
N TRP A 197 16.91 4.92 -9.26
CA TRP A 197 17.29 3.84 -10.16
C TRP A 197 16.79 2.53 -9.55
N PRO A 198 16.19 1.62 -10.33
CA PRO A 198 15.90 0.28 -9.86
C PRO A 198 17.21 -0.36 -9.38
N VAL A 199 17.17 -1.00 -8.21
CA VAL A 199 18.26 -1.88 -7.79
C VAL A 199 18.20 -3.10 -8.70
N THR A 200 19.10 -3.18 -9.67
CA THR A 200 19.26 -4.35 -10.54
C THR A 200 20.16 -5.36 -9.84
N TYR A 201 19.85 -6.64 -9.99
CA TYR A 201 20.58 -7.73 -9.31
C TYR A 201 22.02 -7.89 -9.74
N SER A 202 22.38 -7.42 -10.89
CA SER A 202 23.75 -7.42 -11.38
C SER A 202 23.96 -6.17 -12.22
N PRO A 203 24.76 -5.21 -11.74
CA PRO A 203 25.29 -4.22 -12.64
C PRO A 203 26.09 -5.00 -13.70
N PRO A 204 25.93 -4.69 -15.00
CA PRO A 204 26.74 -5.31 -16.01
C PRO A 204 28.20 -5.09 -15.66
N ASP A 205 28.98 -6.18 -15.69
CA ASP A 205 30.42 -6.10 -15.47
C ASP A 205 31.00 -5.02 -16.38
N LYS A 206 31.66 -4.06 -15.78
CA LYS A 206 32.40 -3.06 -16.55
C LYS A 206 33.53 -3.80 -17.27
N LYS A 207 33.35 -4.05 -18.57
CA LYS A 207 34.43 -4.47 -19.43
C LYS A 207 35.46 -3.35 -19.63
#